data_55a3e8a250dd90c916a652470f35d084
#
_entry.id   55a3e8a250dd90c916a652470f35d084
#
_cell.length_a   1.000
_cell.length_b   1.000
_cell.length_c   1.000
_cell.angle_alpha   90.00
_cell.angle_beta   90.00
_cell.angle_gamma   90.00
#
_symmetry.space_group_name_H-M   'P 1'
#
loop_
_entity.id
_entity.type
_entity.pdbx_description
1 polymer ?
#
loop_
_entity_poly.entity_id
_entity_poly.type
_entity_poly.pdbx_seq_one_letter_code
_entity_poly.pdbx_strand_id
1 'polypeptide(L)'
;MPTTRNKTGAKWLIVIGYKYDSFYVLGPNATEEINITAEIVNWLPKGLSNLLPPDVQPNLNKLGLAGHSRGGKVAFALSLQKPSTTSVHISALIGIDPVDGMDKGKQTRPPVLTYIPNSFHLDNTAVLVIGSGLGEQRNLLIPPCAQCGVNHEDFYKECCEPAYYFVAKDYGHLDMLDDDTKGIRGILSYCVCKNGECREPMRRFVGGIVVAFLKAYLEGDERDLLSVRDGHEMLPLELQKVEFKV
;
A
#
# COMPACT_ATOMS: atom_id res chain seq x y z
N MET A 1 34.06 31.01 -23.33
CA MET A 1 33.93 29.87 -22.39
C MET A 1 32.46 29.72 -22.09
N PRO A 2 31.80 28.63 -22.44
CA PRO A 2 30.39 28.42 -22.12
C PRO A 2 30.24 27.97 -20.66
N THR A 3 29.53 28.71 -19.88
CA THR A 3 29.15 28.40 -18.52
C THR A 3 28.27 27.15 -18.52
N THR A 4 28.76 26.06 -17.96
CA THR A 4 27.99 24.86 -17.68
C THR A 4 26.91 25.23 -16.68
N ARG A 5 25.66 25.37 -17.14
CA ARG A 5 24.48 25.36 -16.29
C ARG A 5 24.42 23.95 -15.65
N ASN A 6 24.62 23.88 -14.34
CA ASN A 6 24.23 22.73 -13.56
C ASN A 6 22.72 22.53 -13.76
N LYS A 7 22.35 21.53 -14.55
CA LYS A 7 20.99 21.03 -14.57
C LYS A 7 20.76 20.40 -13.21
N THR A 8 20.09 21.09 -12.30
CA THR A 8 19.47 20.46 -11.14
C THR A 8 18.50 19.44 -11.70
N GLY A 9 18.90 18.17 -11.68
CA GLY A 9 18.07 17.09 -12.20
C GLY A 9 16.76 17.07 -11.42
N ALA A 10 15.64 17.35 -12.08
CA ALA A 10 14.33 17.21 -11.48
C ALA A 10 14.18 15.74 -11.05
N LYS A 11 13.85 15.54 -9.78
CA LYS A 11 13.53 14.19 -9.25
C LYS A 11 12.05 13.95 -9.52
N TRP A 12 11.74 12.83 -10.13
CA TRP A 12 10.37 12.41 -10.44
C TRP A 12 10.03 11.12 -9.71
N LEU A 13 8.86 11.07 -9.09
CA LEU A 13 8.26 9.82 -8.66
C LEU A 13 7.53 9.21 -9.86
N ILE A 14 8.04 8.08 -10.36
CA ILE A 14 7.40 7.33 -11.43
C ILE A 14 6.47 6.31 -10.79
N VAL A 15 5.16 6.43 -11.06
CA VAL A 15 4.15 5.50 -10.57
C VAL A 15 3.71 4.59 -11.72
N ILE A 16 3.88 3.28 -11.53
CA ILE A 16 3.37 2.26 -12.45
C ILE A 16 2.21 1.57 -11.75
N GLY A 17 0.99 1.80 -12.25
CA GLY A 17 -0.22 1.17 -11.75
C GLY A 17 -0.53 -0.12 -12.49
N TYR A 18 -0.74 -1.22 -11.75
CA TYR A 18 -1.31 -2.44 -12.28
C TYR A 18 -2.64 -2.73 -11.57
N LYS A 19 -3.69 -2.92 -12.35
CA LYS A 19 -5.01 -3.30 -11.84
C LYS A 19 -5.36 -4.69 -12.32
N TYR A 20 -5.53 -5.60 -11.38
CA TYR A 20 -6.01 -6.93 -11.70
C TYR A 20 -7.53 -6.91 -11.88
N ASP A 21 -7.97 -7.13 -13.11
CA ASP A 21 -9.39 -7.10 -13.49
C ASP A 21 -10.04 -8.49 -13.38
N SER A 22 -9.82 -9.20 -12.27
CA SER A 22 -10.46 -10.48 -12.14
C SER A 22 -11.81 -10.39 -11.44
N PHE A 23 -12.76 -11.16 -11.92
CA PHE A 23 -14.04 -11.48 -11.26
C PHE A 23 -13.79 -12.24 -9.93
N TYR A 24 -12.54 -12.64 -9.66
CA TYR A 24 -12.09 -13.47 -8.56
C TYR A 24 -11.61 -12.70 -7.33
N VAL A 25 -12.07 -11.47 -7.12
CA VAL A 25 -11.69 -10.66 -5.93
C VAL A 25 -11.90 -11.42 -4.60
N LEU A 26 -12.82 -12.40 -4.60
CA LEU A 26 -13.10 -13.30 -3.47
C LEU A 26 -12.51 -14.70 -3.64
N GLY A 27 -11.67 -14.91 -4.66
CA GLY A 27 -11.05 -16.22 -4.89
C GLY A 27 -10.14 -16.66 -3.73
N PRO A 28 -10.10 -17.96 -3.41
CA PRO A 28 -9.35 -18.47 -2.27
C PRO A 28 -7.84 -18.52 -2.48
N ASN A 29 -7.34 -18.09 -3.63
CA ASN A 29 -5.94 -18.17 -4.02
C ASN A 29 -5.45 -16.91 -4.72
N ALA A 30 -4.33 -16.34 -4.24
CA ALA A 30 -3.68 -15.14 -4.77
C ALA A 30 -2.34 -15.45 -5.46
N THR A 31 -2.03 -16.71 -5.72
CA THR A 31 -0.73 -17.10 -6.30
C THR A 31 -0.51 -16.47 -7.67
N GLU A 32 -1.56 -16.40 -8.49
CA GLU A 32 -1.46 -15.81 -9.82
C GLU A 32 -1.14 -14.31 -9.76
N GLU A 33 -1.83 -13.57 -8.88
CA GLU A 33 -1.57 -12.13 -8.68
C GLU A 33 -0.15 -11.88 -8.18
N ILE A 34 0.34 -12.72 -7.27
CA ILE A 34 1.72 -12.64 -6.75
C ILE A 34 2.72 -12.90 -7.89
N ASN A 35 2.51 -13.95 -8.69
CA ASN A 35 3.40 -14.30 -9.79
C ASN A 35 3.44 -13.19 -10.85
N ILE A 36 2.30 -12.69 -11.29
CA ILE A 36 2.22 -11.59 -12.26
C ILE A 36 2.91 -10.33 -11.72
N THR A 37 2.71 -10.02 -10.44
CA THR A 37 3.38 -8.86 -9.82
C THR A 37 4.89 -9.08 -9.77
N ALA A 38 5.37 -10.29 -9.47
CA ALA A 38 6.77 -10.64 -9.51
C ALA A 38 7.36 -10.49 -10.92
N GLU A 39 6.64 -10.95 -11.95
CA GLU A 39 7.06 -10.81 -13.36
C GLU A 39 7.19 -9.34 -13.75
N ILE A 40 6.22 -8.50 -13.36
CA ILE A 40 6.28 -7.05 -13.62
C ILE A 40 7.51 -6.44 -12.95
N VAL A 41 7.74 -6.71 -11.65
CA VAL A 41 8.89 -6.18 -10.91
C VAL A 41 10.20 -6.66 -11.54
N ASN A 42 10.30 -7.93 -11.92
CA ASN A 42 11.50 -8.50 -12.59
C ASN A 42 11.71 -7.98 -14.01
N TRP A 43 10.66 -7.49 -14.66
CA TRP A 43 10.73 -6.85 -15.97
C TRP A 43 11.29 -5.42 -15.91
N LEU A 44 11.10 -4.68 -14.80
CA LEU A 44 11.50 -3.28 -14.68
C LEU A 44 12.94 -2.99 -15.12
N PRO A 45 13.97 -3.76 -14.72
CA PRO A 45 15.35 -3.51 -15.14
C PRO A 45 15.57 -3.59 -16.66
N LYS A 46 14.76 -4.39 -17.35
CA LYS A 46 14.92 -4.67 -18.77
C LYS A 46 14.07 -3.79 -19.68
N GLY A 47 12.89 -3.39 -19.18
CA GLY A 47 11.86 -2.79 -20.02
C GLY A 47 11.49 -1.35 -19.68
N LEU A 48 11.64 -0.92 -18.41
CA LEU A 48 11.15 0.38 -17.97
C LEU A 48 11.81 1.55 -18.74
N SER A 49 13.11 1.52 -18.93
CA SER A 49 13.82 2.59 -19.66
C SER A 49 13.32 2.79 -21.08
N ASN A 50 12.74 1.77 -21.72
CA ASN A 50 12.19 1.87 -23.08
C ASN A 50 10.83 2.60 -23.13
N LEU A 51 10.18 2.74 -21.98
CA LEU A 51 8.87 3.42 -21.85
C LEU A 51 9.03 4.86 -21.35
N LEU A 52 10.22 5.25 -20.90
CA LEU A 52 10.48 6.57 -20.37
C LEU A 52 11.04 7.51 -21.43
N PRO A 53 10.88 8.83 -21.26
CA PRO A 53 11.58 9.80 -22.08
C PRO A 53 13.11 9.55 -22.08
N PRO A 54 13.84 9.84 -23.18
CA PRO A 54 15.26 9.50 -23.33
C PRO A 54 16.19 10.12 -22.26
N ASP A 55 15.78 11.20 -21.63
CA ASP A 55 16.50 11.90 -20.59
C ASP A 55 16.12 11.48 -19.16
N VAL A 56 15.19 10.52 -19.03
CA VAL A 56 14.72 10.01 -17.73
C VAL A 56 15.35 8.62 -17.48
N GLN A 57 16.06 8.50 -16.37
CA GLN A 57 16.66 7.22 -15.92
C GLN A 57 15.99 6.77 -14.62
N PRO A 58 15.37 5.57 -14.58
CA PRO A 58 14.78 5.04 -13.35
C PRO A 58 15.87 4.58 -12.38
N ASN A 59 15.70 4.92 -11.10
CA ASN A 59 16.57 4.41 -10.03
C ASN A 59 15.90 3.21 -9.34
N LEU A 60 16.19 2.02 -9.84
CA LEU A 60 15.60 0.78 -9.31
C LEU A 60 16.14 0.34 -7.94
N ASN A 61 17.20 1.01 -7.43
CA ASN A 61 17.64 0.83 -6.04
C ASN A 61 16.72 1.56 -5.04
N LYS A 62 15.75 2.32 -5.54
CA LYS A 62 14.78 3.09 -4.76
C LYS A 62 13.36 2.74 -5.22
N LEU A 63 13.00 1.47 -5.08
CA LEU A 63 11.70 0.94 -5.47
C LEU A 63 10.75 0.91 -4.28
N GLY A 64 9.58 1.55 -4.43
CA GLY A 64 8.44 1.37 -3.54
C GLY A 64 7.41 0.42 -4.14
N LEU A 65 6.84 -0.45 -3.31
CA LEU A 65 5.72 -1.32 -3.69
C LEU A 65 4.52 -1.03 -2.81
N ALA A 66 3.40 -0.70 -3.43
CA ALA A 66 2.15 -0.39 -2.72
C ALA A 66 1.01 -1.29 -3.20
N GLY A 67 0.09 -1.62 -2.29
CA GLY A 67 -1.11 -2.36 -2.65
C GLY A 67 -2.26 -2.08 -1.70
N HIS A 68 -3.49 -2.07 -2.25
CA HIS A 68 -4.73 -1.92 -1.50
C HIS A 68 -5.43 -3.26 -1.34
N SER A 69 -6.00 -3.49 -0.16
CA SER A 69 -6.80 -4.70 0.12
C SER A 69 -6.00 -5.98 -0.14
N ARG A 70 -6.53 -6.86 -0.98
CA ARG A 70 -5.85 -8.06 -1.50
C ARG A 70 -4.53 -7.72 -2.23
N GLY A 71 -4.46 -6.55 -2.90
CA GLY A 71 -3.20 -6.04 -3.49
C GLY A 71 -2.15 -5.71 -2.42
N GLY A 72 -2.57 -5.24 -1.25
CA GLY A 72 -1.71 -5.06 -0.08
C GLY A 72 -1.11 -6.39 0.37
N LYS A 73 -1.94 -7.44 0.52
CA LYS A 73 -1.46 -8.79 0.78
C LYS A 73 -0.44 -9.26 -0.27
N VAL A 74 -0.71 -9.03 -1.56
CA VAL A 74 0.21 -9.40 -2.65
C VAL A 74 1.55 -8.67 -2.50
N ALA A 75 1.52 -7.37 -2.17
CA ALA A 75 2.74 -6.59 -1.94
C ALA A 75 3.56 -7.14 -0.76
N PHE A 76 2.92 -7.49 0.35
CA PHE A 76 3.58 -8.13 1.49
C PHE A 76 4.13 -9.51 1.13
N ALA A 77 3.35 -10.36 0.47
CA ALA A 77 3.79 -11.69 0.04
C ALA A 77 5.04 -11.60 -0.83
N LEU A 78 5.07 -10.68 -1.78
CA LEU A 78 6.19 -10.50 -2.69
C LEU A 78 7.43 -9.95 -1.96
N SER A 79 7.26 -8.99 -1.06
CA SER A 79 8.36 -8.44 -0.24
C SER A 79 8.95 -9.49 0.71
N LEU A 80 8.12 -10.41 1.20
CA LEU A 80 8.53 -11.57 2.00
C LEU A 80 9.06 -12.74 1.14
N GLN A 81 9.11 -12.58 -0.19
CA GLN A 81 9.55 -13.58 -1.15
C GLN A 81 8.77 -14.91 -1.04
N LYS A 82 7.44 -14.81 -0.90
CA LYS A 82 6.53 -15.96 -0.73
C LYS A 82 5.35 -15.89 -1.73
N PRO A 83 5.20 -16.84 -2.62
CA PRO A 83 6.10 -17.92 -3.04
C PRO A 83 7.10 -17.49 -4.11
N SER A 84 6.98 -16.26 -4.64
CA SER A 84 7.80 -15.74 -5.74
C SER A 84 8.87 -14.79 -5.24
N THR A 85 9.98 -14.73 -5.96
CA THR A 85 11.12 -13.85 -5.65
C THR A 85 11.24 -12.74 -6.68
N THR A 86 11.78 -11.59 -6.25
CA THR A 86 12.13 -10.47 -7.11
C THR A 86 13.65 -10.31 -7.22
N SER A 87 14.12 -9.93 -8.41
CA SER A 87 15.51 -9.58 -8.64
C SER A 87 15.84 -8.14 -8.24
N VAL A 88 14.81 -7.34 -7.93
CA VAL A 88 14.92 -5.94 -7.51
C VAL A 88 14.51 -5.84 -6.04
N HIS A 89 15.34 -5.16 -5.25
CA HIS A 89 15.04 -4.91 -3.84
C HIS A 89 13.90 -3.89 -3.69
N ILE A 90 12.95 -4.18 -2.80
CA ILE A 90 11.86 -3.27 -2.45
C ILE A 90 12.30 -2.47 -1.23
N SER A 91 12.58 -1.18 -1.40
CA SER A 91 13.08 -0.30 -0.33
C SER A 91 11.97 0.28 0.55
N ALA A 92 10.75 0.34 0.03
CA ALA A 92 9.57 0.85 0.73
C ALA A 92 8.35 -0.01 0.40
N LEU A 93 7.69 -0.56 1.42
CA LEU A 93 6.49 -1.38 1.30
C LEU A 93 5.30 -0.64 1.89
N ILE A 94 4.20 -0.56 1.14
CA ILE A 94 3.01 0.17 1.55
C ILE A 94 1.78 -0.73 1.44
N GLY A 95 1.19 -1.04 2.59
CA GLY A 95 -0.12 -1.72 2.68
C GLY A 95 -1.23 -0.72 2.93
N ILE A 96 -2.10 -0.51 1.94
CA ILE A 96 -3.27 0.34 2.06
C ILE A 96 -4.46 -0.57 2.38
N ASP A 97 -4.86 -0.58 3.64
CA ASP A 97 -5.90 -1.44 4.20
C ASP A 97 -5.75 -2.91 3.74
N PRO A 98 -4.55 -3.53 3.94
CA PRO A 98 -4.27 -4.88 3.45
C PRO A 98 -5.16 -5.91 4.13
N VAL A 99 -5.57 -6.94 3.36
CA VAL A 99 -6.46 -8.01 3.86
C VAL A 99 -5.97 -9.38 3.40
N ASP A 100 -5.77 -10.32 4.33
CA ASP A 100 -5.28 -11.68 4.05
C ASP A 100 -6.41 -12.75 4.08
N GLY A 101 -7.57 -12.43 3.56
CA GLY A 101 -8.70 -13.36 3.47
C GLY A 101 -9.90 -12.96 4.30
N MET A 102 -10.68 -13.95 4.73
CA MET A 102 -12.01 -13.70 5.32
C MET A 102 -12.04 -13.88 6.85
N ASP A 103 -11.05 -14.54 7.42
CA ASP A 103 -10.97 -14.83 8.87
C ASP A 103 -9.63 -15.49 9.19
N LYS A 104 -9.27 -15.51 10.47
CA LYS A 104 -8.16 -16.33 10.97
C LYS A 104 -8.44 -17.80 10.67
N GLY A 105 -7.54 -18.45 9.91
CA GLY A 105 -7.74 -19.83 9.43
C GLY A 105 -8.51 -19.93 8.10
N LYS A 106 -9.03 -18.82 7.57
CA LYS A 106 -9.61 -18.70 6.22
C LYS A 106 -8.86 -17.67 5.39
N GLN A 107 -7.54 -17.63 5.54
CA GLN A 107 -6.68 -16.78 4.78
C GLN A 107 -6.70 -17.16 3.30
N THR A 108 -6.56 -16.16 2.44
CA THR A 108 -6.35 -16.38 1.01
C THR A 108 -5.00 -17.04 0.79
N ARG A 109 -4.94 -18.10 0.01
CA ARG A 109 -3.67 -18.81 -0.27
C ARG A 109 -2.77 -18.03 -1.24
N PRO A 110 -1.46 -18.07 -1.08
CA PRO A 110 -0.72 -18.49 0.11
C PRO A 110 -0.97 -17.53 1.29
N PRO A 111 -1.07 -18.02 2.53
CA PRO A 111 -1.25 -17.15 3.69
C PRO A 111 0.00 -16.31 3.92
N VAL A 112 -0.18 -15.03 4.26
CA VAL A 112 0.90 -14.09 4.58
C VAL A 112 1.04 -13.94 6.09
N LEU A 113 -0.07 -13.68 6.78
CA LEU A 113 -0.08 -13.52 8.23
C LEU A 113 0.26 -14.84 8.93
N THR A 114 1.19 -14.75 9.87
CA THR A 114 1.66 -15.87 10.70
C THR A 114 1.10 -15.82 12.11
N TYR A 115 0.55 -14.67 12.52
CA TYR A 115 0.09 -14.33 13.87
C TYR A 115 1.22 -14.35 14.92
N ILE A 116 2.44 -14.15 14.48
CA ILE A 116 3.62 -13.99 15.33
C ILE A 116 4.09 -12.54 15.22
N PRO A 117 4.07 -11.76 16.33
CA PRO A 117 4.55 -10.38 16.29
C PRO A 117 5.98 -10.28 15.77
N ASN A 118 6.26 -9.26 14.95
CA ASN A 118 7.57 -8.98 14.36
C ASN A 118 8.15 -10.15 13.55
N SER A 119 7.30 -10.95 12.90
CA SER A 119 7.72 -12.09 12.08
C SER A 119 8.03 -11.73 10.62
N PHE A 120 7.69 -10.51 10.18
CA PHE A 120 7.98 -10.04 8.84
C PHE A 120 9.42 -9.51 8.77
N HIS A 121 10.35 -10.42 8.48
CA HIS A 121 11.75 -10.07 8.26
C HIS A 121 11.92 -9.51 6.84
N LEU A 122 11.91 -8.19 6.75
CA LEU A 122 12.00 -7.42 5.50
C LEU A 122 13.32 -6.65 5.52
N ASP A 123 14.38 -7.27 5.03
CA ASP A 123 15.74 -6.71 5.05
C ASP A 123 15.79 -5.34 4.38
N ASN A 124 16.14 -4.29 5.17
CA ASN A 124 16.26 -2.90 4.70
C ASN A 124 15.02 -2.34 3.97
N THR A 125 13.83 -2.83 4.29
CA THR A 125 12.56 -2.35 3.74
C THR A 125 11.78 -1.61 4.83
N ALA A 126 11.51 -0.33 4.63
CA ALA A 126 10.60 0.41 5.50
C ALA A 126 9.14 0.08 5.15
N VAL A 127 8.27 0.03 6.16
CA VAL A 127 6.87 -0.35 5.99
C VAL A 127 5.93 0.78 6.40
N LEU A 128 4.94 1.07 5.56
CA LEU A 128 3.79 1.90 5.88
C LEU A 128 2.52 1.04 5.79
N VAL A 129 1.75 1.01 6.87
CA VAL A 129 0.41 0.40 6.88
C VAL A 129 -0.63 1.48 7.15
N ILE A 130 -1.62 1.59 6.28
CA ILE A 130 -2.76 2.49 6.43
C ILE A 130 -4.00 1.64 6.63
N GLY A 131 -4.78 1.90 7.65
CA GLY A 131 -6.01 1.20 7.96
C GLY A 131 -7.25 2.09 7.89
N SER A 132 -8.40 1.46 7.76
CA SER A 132 -9.73 2.08 7.79
C SER A 132 -10.47 1.74 9.08
N GLY A 133 -10.91 2.76 9.84
CA GLY A 133 -11.60 2.57 11.13
C GLY A 133 -12.98 1.92 11.02
N LEU A 134 -13.62 2.02 9.84
CA LEU A 134 -14.90 1.37 9.55
C LEU A 134 -14.75 0.03 8.83
N GLY A 135 -13.52 -0.39 8.48
CA GLY A 135 -13.26 -1.61 7.69
C GLY A 135 -13.75 -2.89 8.35
N GLU A 136 -13.76 -2.95 9.68
CA GLU A 136 -14.27 -4.06 10.49
C GLU A 136 -15.80 -4.03 10.71
N GLN A 137 -16.47 -2.98 10.27
CA GLN A 137 -17.90 -2.85 10.45
C GLN A 137 -18.67 -3.52 9.31
N ARG A 138 -19.75 -4.19 9.68
CA ARG A 138 -20.69 -4.75 8.70
C ARG A 138 -21.49 -3.65 8.03
N ASN A 139 -21.74 -3.83 6.74
CA ASN A 139 -22.73 -3.03 6.04
C ASN A 139 -24.01 -3.86 5.88
N LEU A 140 -25.01 -3.60 6.72
CA LEU A 140 -26.23 -4.39 6.82
C LEU A 140 -25.91 -5.89 7.09
N LEU A 141 -26.27 -6.79 6.17
CA LEU A 141 -26.03 -8.23 6.26
C LEU A 141 -24.71 -8.66 5.60
N ILE A 142 -23.96 -7.74 4.98
CA ILE A 142 -22.72 -8.03 4.28
C ILE A 142 -21.59 -8.10 5.32
N PRO A 143 -20.71 -9.11 5.27
CA PRO A 143 -19.52 -9.19 6.13
C PRO A 143 -18.62 -7.96 6.00
N PRO A 144 -17.81 -7.64 7.03
CA PRO A 144 -16.82 -6.58 6.93
C PRO A 144 -15.87 -6.76 5.75
N CYS A 145 -15.39 -5.67 5.16
CA CYS A 145 -14.46 -5.73 4.04
C CYS A 145 -12.99 -5.88 4.48
N ALA A 146 -12.66 -5.43 5.69
CA ALA A 146 -11.34 -5.62 6.31
C ALA A 146 -11.54 -6.25 7.70
N GLN A 147 -11.76 -7.57 7.72
CA GLN A 147 -12.14 -8.29 8.94
C GLN A 147 -11.01 -8.32 9.96
N CYS A 148 -11.37 -8.20 11.24
CA CYS A 148 -10.45 -8.42 12.36
C CYS A 148 -9.79 -9.80 12.26
N GLY A 149 -8.51 -9.88 12.56
CA GLY A 149 -7.71 -11.11 12.49
C GLY A 149 -7.07 -11.38 11.13
N VAL A 150 -7.37 -10.59 10.09
CA VAL A 150 -6.76 -10.70 8.75
C VAL A 150 -6.53 -9.35 8.06
N ASN A 151 -6.60 -8.24 8.81
CA ASN A 151 -6.56 -6.89 8.27
C ASN A 151 -5.27 -6.13 8.60
N HIS A 152 -5.28 -4.84 8.29
CA HIS A 152 -4.17 -3.91 8.47
C HIS A 152 -3.52 -3.96 9.86
N GLU A 153 -4.28 -4.19 10.94
CA GLU A 153 -3.74 -4.26 12.29
C GLU A 153 -2.84 -5.49 12.46
N ASP A 154 -3.26 -6.64 11.93
CA ASP A 154 -2.48 -7.86 12.00
C ASP A 154 -1.22 -7.77 11.14
N PHE A 155 -1.30 -7.15 9.96
CA PHE A 155 -0.11 -6.86 9.15
C PHE A 155 0.89 -5.98 9.89
N TYR A 156 0.43 -4.89 10.52
CA TYR A 156 1.33 -4.02 11.28
C TYR A 156 1.96 -4.72 12.48
N LYS A 157 1.21 -5.53 13.22
CA LYS A 157 1.73 -6.30 14.37
C LYS A 157 2.92 -7.18 13.99
N GLU A 158 2.89 -7.76 12.80
CA GLU A 158 3.96 -8.64 12.31
C GLU A 158 5.14 -7.90 11.67
N CYS A 159 5.02 -6.60 11.36
CA CYS A 159 6.13 -5.80 10.84
C CYS A 159 7.22 -5.61 11.90
N CYS A 160 8.48 -5.68 11.46
CA CYS A 160 9.64 -5.17 12.22
C CYS A 160 9.81 -3.66 11.96
N GLU A 161 10.71 -3.02 12.72
CA GLU A 161 11.15 -1.63 12.46
C GLU A 161 12.01 -1.53 11.18
N PRO A 162 11.96 -0.42 10.42
CA PRO A 162 11.06 0.72 10.66
C PRO A 162 9.66 0.48 10.07
N ALA A 163 8.61 0.71 10.87
CA ALA A 163 7.23 0.56 10.43
C ALA A 163 6.32 1.66 10.98
N TYR A 164 5.46 2.18 10.12
CA TYR A 164 4.49 3.24 10.42
C TYR A 164 3.07 2.73 10.21
N TYR A 165 2.17 3.13 11.11
CA TYR A 165 0.78 2.69 11.10
C TYR A 165 -0.18 3.84 11.40
N PHE A 166 -1.11 4.07 10.50
CA PHE A 166 -2.14 5.09 10.62
C PHE A 166 -3.51 4.49 10.34
N VAL A 167 -4.50 4.78 11.18
CA VAL A 167 -5.89 4.34 10.98
C VAL A 167 -6.80 5.56 10.87
N ALA A 168 -7.45 5.74 9.72
CA ALA A 168 -8.43 6.78 9.48
C ALA A 168 -9.76 6.43 10.16
N LYS A 169 -10.20 7.24 11.15
CA LYS A 169 -11.27 6.92 12.11
C LYS A 169 -12.63 6.62 11.44
N ASP A 170 -13.10 7.53 10.61
CA ASP A 170 -14.48 7.53 10.10
C ASP A 170 -14.55 7.13 8.61
N TYR A 171 -13.57 6.32 8.16
CA TYR A 171 -13.45 5.90 6.78
C TYR A 171 -13.42 4.39 6.65
N GLY A 172 -14.00 3.88 5.55
CA GLY A 172 -14.09 2.46 5.25
C GLY A 172 -13.06 2.00 4.22
N HIS A 173 -13.05 0.69 4.02
CA HIS A 173 -12.13 -0.05 3.15
C HIS A 173 -12.03 0.48 1.71
N LEU A 174 -13.12 1.01 1.17
CA LEU A 174 -13.20 1.50 -0.21
C LEU A 174 -13.15 3.02 -0.35
N ASP A 175 -13.03 3.78 0.76
CA ASP A 175 -13.08 5.25 0.72
C ASP A 175 -11.80 5.89 0.16
N MET A 176 -10.75 5.11 -0.05
CA MET A 176 -9.54 5.53 -0.74
C MET A 176 -9.63 5.42 -2.27
N LEU A 177 -10.73 4.86 -2.80
CA LEU A 177 -10.98 4.75 -4.25
C LEU A 177 -11.61 6.02 -4.82
N ASP A 178 -11.48 6.19 -6.13
CA ASP A 178 -12.12 7.29 -6.86
C ASP A 178 -13.65 7.18 -6.84
N ASP A 179 -14.32 8.34 -6.85
CA ASP A 179 -15.78 8.44 -6.94
C ASP A 179 -16.28 8.10 -8.35
N ASP A 180 -15.45 8.32 -9.37
CA ASP A 180 -15.81 8.16 -10.80
C ASP A 180 -15.80 6.70 -11.28
N THR A 181 -15.77 5.72 -10.38
CA THR A 181 -15.90 4.32 -10.78
C THR A 181 -17.29 4.08 -11.38
N LYS A 182 -17.36 4.03 -12.71
CA LYS A 182 -18.63 3.89 -13.45
C LYS A 182 -19.16 2.45 -13.44
N GLY A 183 -20.49 2.32 -13.63
CA GLY A 183 -21.17 1.04 -13.77
C GLY A 183 -21.39 0.29 -12.45
N ILE A 184 -21.69 -1.01 -12.56
CA ILE A 184 -22.02 -1.87 -11.43
C ILE A 184 -20.91 -1.88 -10.36
N ARG A 185 -19.65 -1.79 -10.75
CA ARG A 185 -18.51 -1.72 -9.80
C ARG A 185 -18.54 -0.48 -8.93
N GLY A 186 -18.90 0.68 -9.50
CA GLY A 186 -19.05 1.92 -8.73
C GLY A 186 -20.16 1.79 -7.71
N ILE A 187 -21.33 1.29 -8.12
CA ILE A 187 -22.46 1.05 -7.21
C ILE A 187 -22.06 0.06 -6.11
N LEU A 188 -21.42 -1.05 -6.45
CA LEU A 188 -20.96 -2.04 -5.47
C LEU A 188 -19.95 -1.45 -4.48
N SER A 189 -19.07 -0.54 -4.91
CA SER A 189 -18.10 0.10 -4.01
C SER A 189 -18.75 0.96 -2.92
N TYR A 190 -19.98 1.42 -3.12
CA TYR A 190 -20.75 2.13 -2.08
C TYR A 190 -21.66 1.23 -1.26
N CYS A 191 -22.02 0.06 -1.77
CA CYS A 191 -23.00 -0.81 -1.12
C CYS A 191 -22.38 -1.98 -0.36
N VAL A 192 -21.20 -2.45 -0.75
CA VAL A 192 -20.60 -3.67 -0.20
C VAL A 192 -19.93 -3.42 1.14
N CYS A 193 -19.12 -2.36 1.25
CA CYS A 193 -18.40 -2.02 2.47
C CYS A 193 -19.10 -0.90 3.24
N LYS A 194 -18.84 -0.83 4.55
CA LYS A 194 -19.17 0.35 5.32
C LYS A 194 -18.25 1.49 4.89
N ASN A 195 -18.82 2.64 4.50
CA ASN A 195 -18.08 3.82 4.03
C ASN A 195 -18.32 5.00 4.97
N GLY A 196 -17.43 5.99 4.91
CA GLY A 196 -17.60 7.31 5.48
C GLY A 196 -18.51 8.19 4.62
N GLU A 197 -18.68 9.46 5.03
CA GLU A 197 -19.58 10.40 4.35
C GLU A 197 -19.02 10.90 3.01
N CYS A 198 -17.72 11.15 2.95
CA CYS A 198 -17.03 11.72 1.76
C CYS A 198 -15.63 11.10 1.62
N ARG A 199 -15.30 10.65 0.42
CA ARG A 199 -14.01 9.97 0.14
C ARG A 199 -12.83 10.92 -0.05
N GLU A 200 -13.08 12.17 -0.41
CA GLU A 200 -12.00 13.12 -0.75
C GLU A 200 -10.98 13.31 0.36
N PRO A 201 -11.33 13.52 1.65
CA PRO A 201 -10.33 13.64 2.72
C PRO A 201 -9.49 12.37 2.88
N MET A 202 -10.08 11.17 2.73
CA MET A 202 -9.34 9.90 2.79
C MET A 202 -8.33 9.78 1.66
N ARG A 203 -8.72 10.11 0.42
CA ARG A 203 -7.79 10.11 -0.73
C ARG A 203 -6.64 11.09 -0.54
N ARG A 204 -6.92 12.29 -0.04
CA ARG A 204 -5.88 13.29 0.26
C ARG A 204 -4.93 12.81 1.35
N PHE A 205 -5.46 12.22 2.40
CA PHE A 205 -4.65 11.65 3.48
C PHE A 205 -3.75 10.53 2.94
N VAL A 206 -4.33 9.52 2.28
CA VAL A 206 -3.57 8.39 1.73
C VAL A 206 -2.50 8.87 0.76
N GLY A 207 -2.84 9.77 -0.17
CA GLY A 207 -1.88 10.34 -1.12
C GLY A 207 -0.76 11.12 -0.41
N GLY A 208 -1.10 11.95 0.56
CA GLY A 208 -0.14 12.77 1.31
C GLY A 208 0.83 11.92 2.13
N ILE A 209 0.32 10.97 2.92
CA ILE A 209 1.17 10.13 3.78
C ILE A 209 2.05 9.16 2.98
N VAL A 210 1.55 8.62 1.85
CA VAL A 210 2.34 7.80 0.93
C VAL A 210 3.49 8.61 0.34
N VAL A 211 3.24 9.84 -0.11
CA VAL A 211 4.30 10.72 -0.65
C VAL A 211 5.30 11.07 0.44
N ALA A 212 4.86 11.43 1.65
CA ALA A 212 5.74 11.75 2.78
C ALA A 212 6.64 10.54 3.14
N PHE A 213 6.07 9.35 3.19
CA PHE A 213 6.79 8.11 3.46
C PHE A 213 7.82 7.77 2.37
N LEU A 214 7.44 7.88 1.09
CA LEU A 214 8.36 7.63 -0.02
C LEU A 214 9.49 8.66 -0.08
N LYS A 215 9.24 9.94 0.22
CA LYS A 215 10.29 10.96 0.35
C LYS A 215 11.27 10.60 1.47
N ALA A 216 10.77 10.18 2.63
CA ALA A 216 11.61 9.80 3.75
C ALA A 216 12.55 8.65 3.38
N TYR A 217 12.02 7.56 2.86
CA TYR A 217 12.79 6.33 2.67
C TYR A 217 13.47 6.19 1.29
N LEU A 218 12.94 6.86 0.27
CA LEU A 218 13.58 6.83 -1.05
C LEU A 218 14.46 8.05 -1.33
N GLU A 219 14.23 9.18 -0.66
CA GLU A 219 14.99 10.42 -0.90
C GLU A 219 15.80 10.90 0.31
N GLY A 220 15.49 10.39 1.51
CA GLY A 220 16.11 10.79 2.78
C GLY A 220 15.53 12.12 3.32
N ASP A 221 14.34 12.53 2.86
CA ASP A 221 13.64 13.71 3.36
C ASP A 221 12.49 13.30 4.28
N GLU A 222 12.76 13.26 5.57
CA GLU A 222 11.82 12.77 6.59
C GLU A 222 10.89 13.86 7.14
N ARG A 223 11.05 15.14 6.76
CA ARG A 223 10.36 16.28 7.38
C ARG A 223 8.85 16.13 7.39
N ASP A 224 8.26 15.80 6.25
CA ASP A 224 6.80 15.67 6.11
C ASP A 224 6.27 14.50 6.95
N LEU A 225 6.97 13.36 6.94
CA LEU A 225 6.59 12.17 7.69
C LEU A 225 6.68 12.38 9.21
N LEU A 226 7.76 13.01 9.67
CA LEU A 226 7.96 13.37 11.07
C LEU A 226 6.92 14.40 11.54
N SER A 227 6.57 15.37 10.71
CA SER A 227 5.54 16.36 11.02
C SER A 227 4.17 15.71 11.27
N VAL A 228 3.81 14.72 10.46
CA VAL A 228 2.57 13.92 10.67
C VAL A 228 2.68 13.07 11.93
N ARG A 229 3.82 12.38 12.13
CA ARG A 229 4.07 11.55 13.30
C ARG A 229 3.92 12.34 14.61
N ASP A 230 4.51 13.52 14.64
CA ASP A 230 4.59 14.36 15.84
C ASP A 230 3.35 15.25 16.04
N GLY A 231 2.36 15.12 15.15
CA GLY A 231 1.09 15.85 15.24
C GLY A 231 1.18 17.35 14.92
N HIS A 232 2.23 17.76 14.19
CA HIS A 232 2.44 19.16 13.78
C HIS A 232 1.72 19.52 12.48
N GLU A 233 1.26 18.53 11.72
CA GLU A 233 0.56 18.71 10.46
C GLU A 233 -0.96 18.69 10.64
N MET A 234 -1.66 19.60 9.97
CA MET A 234 -3.13 19.58 9.94
C MET A 234 -3.59 18.55 8.89
N LEU A 235 -4.06 17.40 9.37
CA LEU A 235 -4.55 16.34 8.51
C LEU A 235 -5.95 16.62 7.98
N PRO A 236 -6.32 16.14 6.78
CA PRO A 236 -7.65 16.33 6.21
C PRO A 236 -8.73 15.48 6.91
N LEU A 237 -8.34 14.61 7.85
CA LEU A 237 -9.22 13.70 8.60
C LEU A 237 -8.67 13.42 10.01
N GLU A 238 -9.53 12.85 10.86
CA GLU A 238 -9.14 12.39 12.18
C GLU A 238 -8.55 10.97 12.12
N LEU A 239 -7.41 10.76 12.82
CA LEU A 239 -6.80 9.45 12.98
C LEU A 239 -7.25 8.78 14.27
N GLN A 240 -7.68 7.52 14.18
CA GLN A 240 -7.98 6.67 15.33
C GLN A 240 -6.71 6.11 15.97
N LYS A 241 -5.71 5.79 15.15
CA LYS A 241 -4.42 5.27 15.59
C LYS A 241 -3.29 5.92 14.83
N VAL A 242 -2.20 6.18 15.54
CA VAL A 242 -0.89 6.58 15.02
C VAL A 242 0.14 5.79 15.83
N GLU A 243 0.75 4.81 15.21
CA GLU A 243 1.76 3.96 15.84
C GLU A 243 2.98 3.81 14.92
N PHE A 244 4.16 3.64 15.49
CA PHE A 244 5.39 3.43 14.73
C PHE A 244 6.39 2.63 15.54
N LYS A 245 7.17 1.84 14.82
CA LYS A 245 8.34 1.10 15.29
C LYS A 245 9.55 1.73 14.59
N VAL A 246 10.40 2.44 15.35
CA VAL A 246 11.57 3.19 14.86
C VAL A 246 12.75 3.04 15.81
#